data_81cc6ce57d47b58ec2baef0e827b6b2b
#
_entry.id   81cc6ce57d47b58ec2baef0e827b6b2b
#
_cell.length_a   1.000
_cell.length_b   1.000
_cell.length_c   1.000
_cell.angle_alpha   90.00
_cell.angle_beta   90.00
_cell.angle_gamma   90.00
#
_symmetry.space_group_name_H-M   'P 1'
#
loop_
_entity.id
_entity.type
_entity.pdbx_description
1 polymer ?
#
loop_
_entity_poly.entity_id
_entity_poly.type
_entity_poly.pdbx_seq_one_letter_code
_entity_poly.pdbx_strand_id
1 'polypeptide(L)'
;MMINETRILNEFIELVSVPCPRKDEKAKADLLVQKLQAMGLEVKVDDAGRKIGGTTGNVWAFLPGNVGGAAGLFFEAHMDSVPPTTGTKVVRRDGVLYSDGTTTLGGDDKVGIAAGSSAGSAGAEYPAWRYPAVFYDCRRDRLFGSGQS
;
A
#
# COMPACT_ATOMS: atom_id res chain seq x y z
N MET A 1 -19.92 0.15 -12.91
CA MET A 1 -18.92 0.70 -11.99
C MET A 1 -17.87 1.42 -12.81
N MET A 2 -17.71 2.71 -12.66
CA MET A 2 -16.59 3.44 -13.31
C MET A 2 -15.46 3.58 -12.30
N ILE A 3 -14.29 3.04 -12.63
CA ILE A 3 -13.07 3.24 -11.86
C ILE A 3 -12.65 4.70 -12.00
N ASN A 4 -12.37 5.37 -10.90
CA ASN A 4 -11.83 6.73 -10.94
C ASN A 4 -10.32 6.69 -11.20
N GLU A 5 -9.98 6.63 -12.49
CA GLU A 5 -8.58 6.54 -12.94
C GLU A 5 -7.72 7.71 -12.45
N THR A 6 -8.27 8.92 -12.43
CA THR A 6 -7.56 10.11 -11.96
C THR A 6 -7.19 9.98 -10.47
N ARG A 7 -8.09 9.45 -9.64
CA ARG A 7 -7.82 9.22 -8.22
C ARG A 7 -6.71 8.19 -8.03
N ILE A 8 -6.79 7.06 -8.74
CA ILE A 8 -5.77 6.00 -8.65
C ILE A 8 -4.41 6.53 -9.09
N LEU A 9 -4.37 7.25 -10.21
CA LEU A 9 -3.14 7.85 -10.73
C LEU A 9 -2.50 8.81 -9.73
N ASN A 10 -3.29 9.73 -9.17
CA ASN A 10 -2.81 10.69 -8.18
C ASN A 10 -2.31 10.00 -6.92
N GLU A 11 -3.04 9.00 -6.43
CA GLU A 11 -2.63 8.22 -5.27
C GLU A 11 -1.32 7.45 -5.52
N PHE A 12 -1.18 6.82 -6.68
CA PHE A 12 0.06 6.15 -7.06
C PHE A 12 1.25 7.13 -7.08
N ILE A 13 1.08 8.30 -7.72
CA ILE A 13 2.12 9.34 -7.79
C ILE A 13 2.51 9.81 -6.38
N GLU A 14 1.53 10.05 -5.50
CA GLU A 14 1.79 10.42 -4.11
C GLU A 14 2.56 9.32 -3.37
N LEU A 15 2.13 8.07 -3.52
CA LEU A 15 2.79 6.94 -2.88
C LEU A 15 4.26 6.78 -3.32
N VAL A 16 4.57 6.86 -4.60
CA VAL A 16 5.96 6.72 -5.06
C VAL A 16 6.82 7.93 -4.73
N SER A 17 6.23 9.10 -4.50
CA SER A 17 6.94 10.32 -4.15
C SER A 17 7.42 10.37 -2.69
N VAL A 18 6.84 9.56 -1.79
CA VAL A 18 7.33 9.45 -0.41
C VAL A 18 8.46 8.41 -0.36
N PRO A 19 9.67 8.78 0.07
CA PRO A 19 10.75 7.82 0.25
C PRO A 19 10.35 6.69 1.20
N CYS A 20 10.71 5.47 0.84
CA CYS A 20 10.37 4.31 1.66
C CYS A 20 11.45 3.22 1.48
N PRO A 21 12.70 3.48 1.87
CA PRO A 21 13.72 2.45 1.83
C PRO A 21 13.41 1.39 2.91
N ARG A 22 13.87 0.17 2.66
CA ARG A 22 13.71 -0.93 3.60
C ARG A 22 14.19 -0.57 5.01
N LYS A 23 13.40 -0.91 6.01
CA LYS A 23 13.57 -0.60 7.45
C LYS A 23 13.34 0.86 7.83
N ASP A 24 12.98 1.72 6.89
CA ASP A 24 12.59 3.11 7.16
C ASP A 24 11.29 3.46 6.44
N GLU A 25 10.25 2.68 6.76
CA GLU A 25 8.93 2.78 6.14
C GLU A 25 7.97 3.72 6.88
N LYS A 26 8.42 4.33 8.00
CA LYS A 26 7.50 5.09 8.87
C LYS A 26 6.75 6.21 8.15
N ALA A 27 7.41 7.00 7.32
CA ALA A 27 6.75 8.10 6.61
C ALA A 27 5.64 7.58 5.67
N LYS A 28 5.86 6.45 5.02
CA LYS A 28 4.88 5.78 4.18
C LYS A 28 3.73 5.22 5.01
N ALA A 29 4.02 4.54 6.11
CA ALA A 29 3.01 4.00 7.00
C ALA A 29 2.11 5.11 7.57
N ASP A 30 2.68 6.23 8.00
CA ASP A 30 1.93 7.38 8.51
C ASP A 30 0.99 7.96 7.43
N LEU A 31 1.47 8.12 6.20
CA LEU A 31 0.63 8.53 5.06
C LEU A 31 -0.53 7.56 4.83
N LEU A 32 -0.27 6.25 4.83
CA LEU A 32 -1.29 5.23 4.63
C LEU A 32 -2.32 5.24 5.75
N VAL A 33 -1.88 5.33 7.02
CA VAL A 33 -2.78 5.44 8.17
C VAL A 33 -3.72 6.62 8.01
N GLN A 34 -3.18 7.80 7.70
CA GLN A 34 -3.97 9.01 7.49
C GLN A 34 -5.01 8.85 6.37
N LYS A 35 -4.60 8.29 5.23
CA LYS A 35 -5.49 8.10 4.06
C LYS A 35 -6.60 7.10 4.36
N LEU A 36 -6.27 5.96 4.95
CA LEU A 36 -7.22 4.90 5.25
C LEU A 36 -8.23 5.33 6.33
N GLN A 37 -7.78 6.07 7.35
CA GLN A 37 -8.67 6.66 8.35
C GLN A 37 -9.61 7.71 7.74
N ALA A 38 -9.11 8.53 6.81
CA ALA A 38 -9.94 9.52 6.10
C ALA A 38 -11.02 8.86 5.23
N MET A 39 -10.81 7.60 4.81
CA MET A 39 -11.82 6.78 4.12
C MET A 39 -12.81 6.11 5.09
N GLY A 40 -12.66 6.28 6.40
CA GLY A 40 -13.52 5.69 7.42
C GLY A 40 -13.18 4.25 7.80
N LEU A 41 -12.00 3.75 7.43
CA LEU A 41 -11.57 2.42 7.83
C LEU A 41 -11.04 2.41 9.27
N GLU A 42 -11.24 1.29 9.97
CA GLU A 42 -10.52 1.02 11.21
C GLU A 42 -9.08 0.65 10.88
N VAL A 43 -8.10 1.42 11.40
CA VAL A 43 -6.69 1.24 11.07
C VAL A 43 -5.88 0.91 12.33
N LYS A 44 -5.01 -0.09 12.24
CA LYS A 44 -4.06 -0.51 13.28
C LYS A 44 -2.66 -0.64 12.70
N VAL A 45 -1.65 -0.31 13.48
CA VAL A 45 -0.24 -0.58 13.16
C VAL A 45 0.30 -1.54 14.21
N ASP A 46 0.89 -2.65 13.76
CA ASP A 46 1.47 -3.64 14.67
C ASP A 46 2.94 -3.29 15.03
N ASP A 47 3.57 -4.15 15.80
CA ASP A 47 4.95 -3.97 16.26
C ASP A 47 5.99 -4.79 15.46
N ALA A 48 5.60 -5.38 14.34
CA ALA A 48 6.44 -6.31 13.61
C ALA A 48 7.77 -5.70 13.16
N GLY A 49 7.78 -4.42 12.78
CA GLY A 49 8.99 -3.72 12.37
C GLY A 49 10.06 -3.64 13.48
N ARG A 50 9.65 -3.51 14.74
CA ARG A 50 10.60 -3.48 15.87
C ARG A 50 11.43 -4.75 15.96
N LYS A 51 10.85 -5.91 15.60
CA LYS A 51 11.51 -7.22 15.65
C LYS A 51 12.63 -7.38 14.63
N ILE A 52 12.59 -6.59 13.56
CA ILE A 52 13.56 -6.61 12.45
C ILE A 52 14.43 -5.35 12.39
N GLY A 53 14.30 -4.44 13.36
CA GLY A 53 15.02 -3.17 13.39
C GLY A 53 14.48 -2.15 12.39
N GLY A 54 13.20 -2.22 12.05
CA GLY A 54 12.50 -1.24 11.23
C GLY A 54 11.88 -0.11 12.05
N THR A 55 11.47 0.96 11.38
CA THR A 55 10.93 2.18 12.00
C THR A 55 9.42 2.14 12.22
N THR A 56 8.71 1.17 11.61
CA THR A 56 7.26 0.96 11.78
C THR A 56 6.90 -0.51 11.73
N GLY A 57 5.66 -0.85 12.07
CA GLY A 57 5.08 -2.18 11.85
C GLY A 57 4.21 -2.22 10.60
N ASN A 58 3.48 -3.32 10.46
CA ASN A 58 2.52 -3.48 9.36
C ASN A 58 1.29 -2.61 9.61
N VAL A 59 0.74 -2.03 8.55
CA VAL A 59 -0.50 -1.25 8.60
C VAL A 59 -1.67 -2.16 8.22
N TRP A 60 -2.60 -2.30 9.13
CA TRP A 60 -3.83 -3.07 8.97
C TRP A 60 -5.02 -2.13 8.83
N ALA A 61 -5.86 -2.34 7.83
CA ALA A 61 -7.09 -1.58 7.67
C ALA A 61 -8.28 -2.52 7.48
N PHE A 62 -9.37 -2.23 8.16
CA PHE A 62 -10.59 -3.05 8.16
C PHE A 62 -11.75 -2.25 7.60
N LEU A 63 -12.40 -2.82 6.61
CA LEU A 63 -13.68 -2.34 6.09
C LEU A 63 -14.75 -3.36 6.43
N PRO A 64 -15.75 -3.02 7.28
CA PRO A 64 -16.84 -3.92 7.56
C PRO A 64 -17.63 -4.26 6.29
N GLY A 65 -17.92 -5.55 6.09
CA GLY A 65 -18.79 -5.96 4.99
C GLY A 65 -20.24 -5.56 5.25
N ASN A 66 -20.96 -5.27 4.19
CA ASN A 66 -22.39 -4.96 4.22
C ASN A 66 -23.27 -6.10 3.65
N VAL A 67 -22.66 -7.22 3.25
CA VAL A 67 -23.34 -8.43 2.75
C VAL A 67 -23.18 -9.55 3.77
N GLY A 68 -24.30 -10.04 4.30
CA GLY A 68 -24.30 -11.15 5.26
C GLY A 68 -23.87 -12.47 4.60
N GLY A 69 -23.10 -13.30 5.34
CA GLY A 69 -22.68 -14.65 4.90
C GLY A 69 -21.62 -14.71 3.83
N ALA A 70 -21.14 -13.57 3.33
CA ALA A 70 -20.05 -13.55 2.36
C ALA A 70 -18.69 -13.77 3.05
N ALA A 71 -17.77 -14.47 2.37
CA ALA A 71 -16.40 -14.59 2.80
C ALA A 71 -15.67 -13.25 2.71
N GLY A 72 -14.73 -13.00 3.63
CA GLY A 72 -13.89 -11.82 3.55
C GLY A 72 -12.86 -11.90 2.44
N LEU A 73 -12.49 -10.73 1.88
CA LEU A 73 -11.35 -10.61 0.98
C LEU A 73 -10.17 -9.99 1.73
N PHE A 74 -8.99 -10.47 1.44
CA PHE A 74 -7.74 -9.98 2.00
C PHE A 74 -6.84 -9.50 0.87
N PHE A 75 -6.36 -8.27 1.01
CA PHE A 75 -5.39 -7.67 0.10
C PHE A 75 -4.08 -7.44 0.85
N GLU A 76 -2.98 -7.77 0.22
CA GLU A 76 -1.64 -7.56 0.77
C GLU A 76 -0.78 -6.86 -0.26
N ALA A 77 0.03 -5.88 0.19
CA ALA A 77 1.02 -5.20 -0.62
C ALA A 77 2.16 -4.72 0.28
N HIS A 78 3.41 -4.72 -0.19
CA HIS A 78 4.52 -4.21 0.60
C HIS A 78 4.73 -2.71 0.41
N MET A 79 5.22 -2.02 1.47
CA MET A 79 5.43 -0.57 1.48
C MET A 79 6.80 -0.14 0.98
N ASP A 80 7.84 -0.95 1.21
CA ASP A 80 9.22 -0.61 0.90
C ASP A 80 9.49 -0.51 -0.61
N SER A 81 10.57 0.16 -0.95
CA SER A 81 11.06 0.28 -2.33
C SER A 81 12.56 0.07 -2.37
N VAL A 82 13.05 -0.44 -3.49
CA VAL A 82 14.49 -0.59 -3.75
C VAL A 82 15.10 0.80 -3.94
N PRO A 83 16.16 1.16 -3.17
CA PRO A 83 16.86 2.43 -3.33
C PRO A 83 17.49 2.60 -4.73
N PRO A 84 17.72 3.86 -5.17
CA PRO A 84 17.42 5.12 -4.51
C PRO A 84 15.95 5.54 -4.64
N THR A 85 15.36 6.06 -3.55
CA THR A 85 13.92 6.41 -3.48
C THR A 85 13.68 7.87 -3.08
N THR A 86 14.74 8.61 -2.75
CA THR A 86 14.60 10.00 -2.29
C THR A 86 14.48 10.95 -3.45
N GLY A 87 13.40 11.74 -3.47
CA GLY A 87 13.18 12.75 -4.52
C GLY A 87 12.69 12.17 -5.84
N THR A 88 12.00 11.03 -5.81
CA THR A 88 11.40 10.40 -7.00
C THR A 88 10.51 11.39 -7.74
N LYS A 89 10.84 11.63 -9.01
CA LYS A 89 10.04 12.44 -9.93
C LYS A 89 9.38 11.53 -10.96
N VAL A 90 8.06 11.60 -11.00
CA VAL A 90 7.27 10.81 -11.93
C VAL A 90 7.12 11.55 -13.26
N VAL A 91 7.45 10.88 -14.35
CA VAL A 91 7.30 11.37 -15.72
C VAL A 91 6.29 10.49 -16.44
N ARG A 92 5.29 11.10 -17.08
CA ARG A 92 4.30 10.38 -17.90
C ARG A 92 4.63 10.54 -19.38
N ARG A 93 4.77 9.42 -20.09
CA ARG A 93 4.98 9.37 -21.56
C ARG A 93 4.11 8.27 -22.12
N ASP A 94 3.31 8.59 -23.14
CA ASP A 94 2.47 7.62 -23.86
C ASP A 94 1.59 6.75 -22.95
N GLY A 95 1.05 7.35 -21.87
CA GLY A 95 0.20 6.65 -20.91
C GLY A 95 0.95 5.82 -19.87
N VAL A 96 2.28 5.74 -19.96
CA VAL A 96 3.15 5.00 -19.02
C VAL A 96 3.84 5.95 -18.05
N LEU A 97 3.99 5.53 -16.80
CA LEU A 97 4.71 6.28 -15.77
C LEU A 97 6.14 5.76 -15.63
N TYR A 98 7.08 6.69 -15.57
CA TYR A 98 8.52 6.43 -15.39
C TYR A 98 9.04 7.29 -14.25
N SER A 99 10.19 6.94 -13.68
CA SER A 99 11.03 7.90 -12.97
C SER A 99 11.77 8.79 -13.99
N ASP A 100 12.31 9.92 -13.54
CA ASP A 100 13.16 10.78 -14.36
C ASP A 100 14.56 10.16 -14.61
N GLY A 101 14.84 8.98 -14.09
CA GLY A 101 16.10 8.25 -14.20
C GLY A 101 17.05 8.50 -13.02
N THR A 102 16.77 9.43 -12.11
CA THR A 102 17.61 9.70 -10.93
C THR A 102 17.33 8.75 -9.77
N THR A 103 16.11 8.15 -9.74
CA THR A 103 15.68 7.20 -8.73
C THR A 103 15.01 5.99 -9.39
N THR A 104 14.74 4.94 -8.59
CA THR A 104 13.73 3.95 -8.96
C THR A 104 12.35 4.61 -8.96
N LEU A 105 11.42 4.15 -9.80
CA LEU A 105 10.02 4.57 -9.71
C LEU A 105 9.36 4.05 -8.42
N GLY A 106 9.76 2.86 -7.98
CA GLY A 106 9.21 2.23 -6.78
C GLY A 106 7.74 1.81 -6.93
N GLY A 107 7.30 1.51 -8.13
CA GLY A 107 5.93 1.11 -8.43
C GLY A 107 5.51 -0.23 -7.82
N ASP A 108 6.46 -1.09 -7.60
CA ASP A 108 6.32 -2.37 -6.89
C ASP A 108 6.45 -2.17 -5.37
N ASP A 109 5.43 -2.37 -4.52
CA ASP A 109 4.06 -2.74 -4.89
C ASP A 109 3.06 -1.59 -4.59
N LYS A 110 3.41 -0.32 -4.90
CA LYS A 110 2.53 0.84 -4.71
C LYS A 110 1.29 0.79 -5.60
N VAL A 111 1.36 0.04 -6.71
CA VAL A 111 0.20 -0.23 -7.55
C VAL A 111 -0.82 -1.10 -6.80
N GLY A 112 -0.37 -2.11 -6.06
CA GLY A 112 -1.22 -2.93 -5.20
C GLY A 112 -1.85 -2.11 -4.08
N ILE A 113 -1.07 -1.22 -3.45
CA ILE A 113 -1.58 -0.29 -2.42
C ILE A 113 -2.69 0.61 -3.00
N ALA A 114 -2.46 1.25 -4.15
CA ALA A 114 -3.43 2.14 -4.78
C ALA A 114 -4.70 1.38 -5.22
N ALA A 115 -4.57 0.14 -5.67
CA ALA A 115 -5.71 -0.73 -6.00
C ALA A 115 -6.53 -1.10 -4.76
N GLY A 116 -5.87 -1.51 -3.66
CA GLY A 116 -6.50 -1.84 -2.39
C GLY A 116 -7.24 -0.64 -1.77
N SER A 117 -6.62 0.55 -1.77
CA SER A 117 -7.27 1.79 -1.34
C SER A 117 -8.48 2.14 -2.20
N SER A 118 -8.42 1.84 -3.50
CA SER A 118 -9.55 2.05 -4.42
C SER A 118 -10.73 1.14 -4.10
N ALA A 119 -10.47 -0.12 -3.75
CA ALA A 119 -11.50 -1.05 -3.30
C ALA A 119 -12.15 -0.56 -1.98
N GLY A 120 -11.34 -0.08 -1.03
CA GLY A 120 -11.81 0.49 0.22
C GLY A 120 -12.74 1.70 0.01
N SER A 121 -12.39 2.62 -0.88
CA SER A 121 -13.21 3.80 -1.17
C SER A 121 -14.52 3.48 -1.88
N ALA A 122 -14.58 2.40 -2.64
CA ALA A 122 -15.79 1.95 -3.34
C ALA A 122 -16.76 1.19 -2.43
N GLY A 123 -16.28 0.66 -1.31
CA GLY A 123 -17.07 -0.21 -0.42
C GLY A 123 -18.28 0.46 0.23
N ALA A 124 -18.34 1.80 0.29
CA ALA A 124 -19.49 2.53 0.81
C ALA A 124 -20.68 2.55 -0.16
N GLU A 125 -20.45 2.43 -1.48
CA GLU A 125 -21.46 2.53 -2.51
C GLU A 125 -21.94 1.18 -3.05
N TYR A 126 -21.19 0.11 -2.83
CA TYR A 126 -21.48 -1.21 -3.40
C TYR A 126 -21.65 -2.28 -2.32
N PRO A 127 -22.35 -3.40 -2.63
CA PRO A 127 -22.35 -4.57 -1.78
C PRO A 127 -20.90 -5.01 -1.55
N ALA A 128 -20.31 -4.52 -0.47
CA ALA A 128 -18.98 -4.92 -0.11
C ALA A 128 -19.06 -6.28 0.57
N TRP A 129 -18.43 -7.26 -0.05
CA TRP A 129 -18.04 -8.49 0.62
C TRP A 129 -17.26 -8.07 1.88
N ARG A 130 -17.37 -8.80 2.97
CA ARG A 130 -16.55 -8.51 4.14
C ARG A 130 -15.11 -8.44 3.72
N TYR A 131 -14.50 -7.26 3.71
CA TYR A 131 -13.05 -7.10 3.56
C TYR A 131 -12.44 -7.18 4.96
N PRO A 132 -11.80 -8.30 5.35
CA PRO A 132 -11.26 -8.42 6.69
C PRO A 132 -10.03 -7.53 6.92
N ALA A 133 -9.24 -7.23 5.91
CA ALA A 133 -8.10 -6.33 6.06
C ALA A 133 -7.45 -5.98 4.71
N VAL A 134 -6.98 -4.76 4.58
CA VAL A 134 -5.91 -4.41 3.65
C VAL A 134 -4.63 -4.40 4.46
N PHE A 135 -3.69 -5.25 4.09
CA PHE A 135 -2.43 -5.42 4.81
C PHE A 135 -1.29 -4.81 4.01
N TYR A 136 -0.53 -3.91 4.62
CA TYR A 136 0.66 -3.35 4.02
C TYR A 136 1.87 -3.79 4.81
N ASP A 137 2.64 -4.74 4.25
CA ASP A 137 3.77 -5.38 4.93
C ASP A 137 5.07 -4.56 4.78
N CYS A 138 5.82 -4.51 5.85
CA CYS A 138 7.19 -4.03 5.88
C CYS A 138 8.23 -5.14 5.61
N ARG A 139 7.80 -6.37 5.29
CA ARG A 139 8.67 -7.54 5.22
C ARG A 139 8.79 -8.11 3.81
N ARG A 140 9.88 -7.84 3.13
CA ARG A 140 10.26 -8.56 1.91
C ARG A 140 11.00 -9.90 2.17
N ASP A 141 11.34 -10.22 3.42
CA ASP A 141 12.28 -11.33 3.73
C ASP A 141 11.67 -12.73 3.80
N ARG A 142 10.36 -12.91 3.63
CA ARG A 142 9.75 -14.25 3.79
C ARG A 142 9.46 -15.02 2.50
N LEU A 143 9.70 -14.43 1.33
CA LEU A 143 9.45 -15.15 0.06
C LEU A 143 10.66 -15.89 -0.50
N PHE A 144 11.85 -15.71 0.07
CA PHE A 144 12.98 -16.55 -0.25
C PHE A 144 13.37 -17.37 0.96
N GLY A 145 12.68 -18.49 1.11
CA GLY A 145 13.17 -19.59 1.92
C GLY A 145 14.52 -20.01 1.36
N SER A 146 15.60 -19.46 1.91
CA SER A 146 16.89 -20.09 1.82
C SER A 146 16.81 -21.36 2.65
N GLY A 147 16.43 -22.46 2.01
CA GLY A 147 16.85 -23.76 2.48
C GLY A 147 18.36 -23.76 2.52
N GLN A 148 18.90 -23.70 3.72
CA GLN A 148 20.23 -24.18 3.99
C GLN A 148 20.11 -25.24 5.03
N SER A 149 20.38 -26.43 4.54
CA SER A 149 20.76 -27.64 5.25
C SER A 149 21.92 -27.40 6.19
#